data_1a7f5895fb205569c09d6aa81dda7f99
#
_entry.id   1a7f5895fb205569c09d6aa81dda7f99
#
_cell.length_a   1.000
_cell.length_b   1.000
_cell.length_c   1.000
_cell.angle_alpha   90.00
_cell.angle_beta   90.00
_cell.angle_gamma   90.00
#
_symmetry.space_group_name_H-M   'P 1'
#
loop_
_entity.id
_entity.type
_entity.pdbx_description
1 polymer ?
#
loop_
_entity_poly.entity_id
_entity_poly.type
_entity_poly.pdbx_seq_one_letter_code
_entity_poly.pdbx_strand_id
1 'polypeptide(L)'
;MKVFVAGANGALGIPLTQQLQDRGHEVIGMTRSEAGASELRSLGARPVVADALDREALLRATDGLAADVVVHELTALSKPPLRVSGMDATNRLRSEGSRNLVEVARKIGARRFVTQSIIFGYGFSDHGDEVLTEAAPFGQPEGKPTDRIQAALVDAEAMAADAGEGIALRYGLLYGGDAPNIVPLLRRRMVPVTEGGVLGWIHHHDAAAATVAAIEKGAPGAYNVVDDQPATFEQMFTAMADAIGAPRPWKLPRWLLNVVAPYLVAFGMDTQMRVSNEKASTELGWRPRYPSYREGVAAMAGGLRDQRDAARTSARRPT
;
A
#
# COMPACT_ATOMS: atom_id res chain seq x y z
N MET A 1 8.64 19.68 8.12
CA MET A 1 9.56 18.58 8.47
C MET A 1 10.26 18.09 7.20
N LYS A 2 11.42 17.45 7.37
CA LYS A 2 12.08 16.68 6.30
C LYS A 2 11.69 15.21 6.40
N VAL A 3 11.14 14.65 5.34
CA VAL A 3 10.61 13.29 5.32
C VAL A 3 11.37 12.47 4.28
N PHE A 4 12.06 11.41 4.73
CA PHE A 4 12.69 10.43 3.85
C PHE A 4 11.68 9.34 3.53
N VAL A 5 11.30 9.20 2.26
CA VAL A 5 10.29 8.23 1.81
C VAL A 5 10.96 7.14 0.97
N ALA A 6 11.07 5.95 1.51
CA ALA A 6 11.48 4.76 0.77
C ALA A 6 10.29 4.20 -0.01
N GLY A 7 10.39 4.16 -1.34
CA GLY A 7 9.29 3.81 -2.24
C GLY A 7 8.51 5.02 -2.76
N ALA A 8 9.09 6.21 -2.75
CA ALA A 8 8.46 7.47 -3.09
C ALA A 8 7.85 7.54 -4.50
N ASN A 9 8.32 6.74 -5.45
CA ASN A 9 7.77 6.65 -6.81
C ASN A 9 6.86 5.42 -7.03
N GLY A 10 6.42 4.76 -5.95
CA GLY A 10 5.43 3.70 -6.00
C GLY A 10 3.99 4.22 -6.09
N ALA A 11 3.02 3.31 -6.27
CA ALA A 11 1.60 3.64 -6.39
C ALA A 11 1.05 4.43 -5.19
N LEU A 12 1.53 4.14 -3.98
CA LEU A 12 1.25 4.91 -2.77
C LEU A 12 2.23 6.08 -2.59
N GLY A 13 3.51 5.89 -2.97
CA GLY A 13 4.57 6.87 -2.78
C GLY A 13 4.35 8.19 -3.53
N ILE A 14 3.83 8.13 -4.76
CA ILE A 14 3.53 9.33 -5.56
C ILE A 14 2.49 10.23 -4.87
N PRO A 15 1.26 9.77 -4.54
CA PRO A 15 0.30 10.60 -3.84
C PRO A 15 0.78 11.01 -2.44
N LEU A 16 1.57 10.19 -1.75
CA LEU A 16 2.17 10.57 -0.49
C LEU A 16 3.17 11.72 -0.65
N THR A 17 4.07 11.64 -1.64
CA THR A 17 5.04 12.71 -1.95
C THR A 17 4.33 14.02 -2.24
N GLN A 18 3.29 14.00 -3.09
CA GLN A 18 2.50 15.19 -3.42
C GLN A 18 1.83 15.80 -2.18
N GLN A 19 1.13 14.97 -1.38
CA GLN A 19 0.42 15.46 -0.21
C GLN A 19 1.36 16.00 0.89
N LEU A 20 2.55 15.41 1.05
CA LEU A 20 3.58 15.94 1.95
C LEU A 20 4.04 17.34 1.53
N GLN A 21 4.30 17.52 0.23
CA GLN A 21 4.72 18.83 -0.31
C GLN A 21 3.62 19.88 -0.23
N ASP A 22 2.37 19.51 -0.52
CA ASP A 22 1.21 20.39 -0.39
C ASP A 22 1.04 20.92 1.05
N ARG A 23 1.55 20.17 2.04
CA ARG A 23 1.59 20.57 3.45
C ARG A 23 2.90 21.23 3.88
N GLY A 24 3.78 21.55 2.93
CA GLY A 24 5.03 22.26 3.17
C GLY A 24 6.15 21.40 3.77
N HIS A 25 6.08 20.06 3.63
CA HIS A 25 7.18 19.17 4.02
C HIS A 25 8.21 19.09 2.88
N GLU A 26 9.50 18.99 3.25
CA GLU A 26 10.57 18.65 2.32
C GLU A 26 10.66 17.13 2.16
N VAL A 27 10.54 16.63 0.93
CA VAL A 27 10.57 15.19 0.66
C VAL A 27 11.90 14.78 0.06
N ILE A 28 12.54 13.79 0.69
CA ILE A 28 13.69 13.05 0.16
C ILE A 28 13.16 11.68 -0.28
N GLY A 29 13.03 11.46 -1.58
CA GLY A 29 12.42 10.25 -2.13
C GLY A 29 13.43 9.21 -2.56
N MET A 30 13.38 8.00 -1.99
CA MET A 30 14.24 6.90 -2.39
C MET A 30 13.59 6.08 -3.52
N THR A 31 14.37 5.79 -4.53
CA THR A 31 14.02 4.93 -5.68
C THR A 31 15.20 4.06 -6.09
N ARG A 32 14.96 3.00 -6.88
CA ARG A 32 16.03 2.10 -7.36
C ARG A 32 16.62 2.47 -8.71
N SER A 33 16.10 3.49 -9.39
CA SER A 33 16.49 3.79 -10.77
C SER A 33 16.60 5.28 -11.04
N GLU A 34 17.42 5.66 -12.00
CA GLU A 34 17.52 7.04 -12.49
C GLU A 34 16.20 7.53 -13.14
N ALA A 35 15.44 6.63 -13.77
CA ALA A 35 14.11 6.98 -14.27
C ALA A 35 13.18 7.41 -13.13
N GLY A 36 13.14 6.64 -12.03
CA GLY A 36 12.40 7.01 -10.82
C GLY A 36 12.94 8.29 -10.17
N ALA A 37 14.26 8.52 -10.20
CA ALA A 37 14.84 9.77 -9.72
C ALA A 37 14.41 10.98 -10.54
N SER A 38 14.31 10.83 -11.86
CA SER A 38 13.78 11.88 -12.75
C SER A 38 12.31 12.18 -12.46
N GLU A 39 11.50 11.14 -12.22
CA GLU A 39 10.10 11.29 -11.82
C GLU A 39 9.96 12.04 -10.49
N LEU A 40 10.75 11.67 -9.49
CA LEU A 40 10.74 12.34 -8.18
C LEU A 40 11.16 13.82 -8.28
N ARG A 41 12.16 14.15 -9.13
CA ARG A 41 12.52 15.56 -9.39
C ARG A 41 11.36 16.32 -10.04
N SER A 42 10.63 15.70 -10.96
CA SER A 42 9.46 16.35 -11.59
C SER A 42 8.32 16.60 -10.61
N LEU A 43 8.24 15.79 -9.55
CA LEU A 43 7.33 15.99 -8.42
C LEU A 43 7.86 16.98 -7.37
N GLY A 44 9.08 17.54 -7.57
CA GLY A 44 9.69 18.47 -6.62
C GLY A 44 10.40 17.80 -5.43
N ALA A 45 10.53 16.50 -5.40
CA ALA A 45 11.24 15.78 -4.35
C ALA A 45 12.74 15.66 -4.66
N ARG A 46 13.58 15.63 -3.61
CA ARG A 46 15.00 15.32 -3.73
C ARG A 46 15.20 13.80 -3.86
N PRO A 47 15.70 13.28 -4.98
CA PRO A 47 15.83 11.84 -5.13
C PRO A 47 17.11 11.28 -4.45
N VAL A 48 17.00 10.05 -3.97
CA VAL A 48 18.11 9.17 -3.56
C VAL A 48 17.97 7.86 -4.32
N VAL A 49 19.00 7.48 -5.08
CA VAL A 49 19.00 6.20 -5.81
C VAL A 49 19.72 5.17 -4.96
N ALA A 50 18.97 4.19 -4.44
CA ALA A 50 19.48 3.10 -3.63
C ALA A 50 18.52 1.90 -3.62
N ASP A 51 19.05 0.70 -3.35
CA ASP A 51 18.26 -0.48 -3.03
C ASP A 51 18.26 -0.69 -1.51
N ALA A 52 17.08 -0.85 -0.92
CA ALA A 52 16.94 -1.11 0.52
C ALA A 52 17.57 -2.45 0.95
N LEU A 53 17.77 -3.37 0.02
CA LEU A 53 18.41 -4.67 0.29
C LEU A 53 19.95 -4.63 0.15
N ASP A 54 20.51 -3.57 -0.43
CA ASP A 54 21.95 -3.32 -0.43
C ASP A 54 22.31 -2.33 0.69
N ARG A 55 22.56 -2.88 1.88
CA ARG A 55 22.83 -2.10 3.10
C ARG A 55 23.96 -1.08 2.93
N GLU A 56 25.07 -1.51 2.33
CA GLU A 56 26.24 -0.63 2.22
C GLU A 56 26.01 0.51 1.22
N ALA A 57 25.43 0.20 0.06
CA ALA A 57 25.12 1.22 -0.93
C ALA A 57 24.06 2.20 -0.39
N LEU A 58 23.06 1.69 0.32
CA LEU A 58 22.01 2.52 0.95
C LEU A 58 22.60 3.48 1.98
N LEU A 59 23.49 3.01 2.88
CA LEU A 59 24.14 3.85 3.86
C LEU A 59 25.05 4.90 3.22
N ARG A 60 25.78 4.54 2.15
CA ARG A 60 26.58 5.51 1.38
C ARG A 60 25.70 6.56 0.70
N ALA A 61 24.60 6.14 0.08
CA ALA A 61 23.69 7.05 -0.62
C ALA A 61 22.97 8.04 0.32
N THR A 62 22.94 7.74 1.61
CA THR A 62 22.35 8.60 2.65
C THR A 62 23.38 9.41 3.45
N ASP A 63 24.65 9.40 3.04
CA ASP A 63 25.69 10.20 3.70
C ASP A 63 25.37 11.70 3.64
N GLY A 64 25.51 12.37 4.79
CA GLY A 64 25.26 13.80 4.92
C GLY A 64 23.79 14.22 4.79
N LEU A 65 22.86 13.27 4.72
CA LEU A 65 21.44 13.57 4.81
C LEU A 65 21.02 13.79 6.27
N ALA A 66 19.96 14.59 6.43
CA ALA A 66 19.23 14.73 7.67
C ALA A 66 17.72 14.68 7.36
N ALA A 67 16.95 13.98 8.16
CA ALA A 67 15.49 13.95 8.08
C ALA A 67 14.87 13.80 9.47
N ASP A 68 13.65 14.29 9.65
CA ASP A 68 12.89 14.18 10.89
C ASP A 68 12.17 12.83 10.98
N VAL A 69 11.76 12.30 9.82
CA VAL A 69 10.93 11.09 9.67
C VAL A 69 11.46 10.22 8.55
N VAL A 70 11.46 8.90 8.76
CA VAL A 70 11.61 7.89 7.70
C VAL A 70 10.30 7.18 7.49
N VAL A 71 9.87 7.06 6.23
CA VAL A 71 8.67 6.32 5.82
C VAL A 71 9.08 5.15 4.93
N HIS A 72 8.62 3.96 5.27
CA HIS A 72 8.88 2.73 4.54
C HIS A 72 7.62 2.26 3.81
N GLU A 73 7.53 2.53 2.49
CA GLU A 73 6.44 2.10 1.60
C GLU A 73 6.92 1.14 0.50
N LEU A 74 8.04 0.43 0.74
CA LEU A 74 8.58 -0.46 -0.28
C LEU A 74 7.81 -1.77 -0.39
N THR A 75 7.44 -2.10 -1.62
CA THR A 75 6.99 -3.44 -2.01
C THR A 75 7.69 -3.88 -3.30
N ALA A 76 7.73 -5.19 -3.55
CA ALA A 76 8.18 -5.74 -4.82
C ALA A 76 6.99 -6.18 -5.71
N LEU A 77 5.77 -5.76 -5.38
CA LEU A 77 4.55 -6.16 -6.06
C LEU A 77 4.33 -5.29 -7.30
N SER A 78 4.73 -5.79 -8.46
CA SER A 78 4.38 -5.19 -9.76
C SER A 78 3.11 -5.79 -10.39
N LYS A 79 2.71 -6.98 -9.91
CA LYS A 79 1.52 -7.74 -10.33
C LYS A 79 0.96 -8.50 -9.14
N PRO A 80 -0.35 -8.81 -9.12
CA PRO A 80 -0.92 -9.67 -8.08
C PRO A 80 -0.23 -11.04 -8.09
N PRO A 81 0.29 -11.53 -6.95
CA PRO A 81 0.92 -12.82 -6.87
C PRO A 81 -0.12 -13.94 -6.96
N LEU A 82 0.16 -14.97 -7.77
CA LEU A 82 -0.73 -16.15 -7.91
C LEU A 82 -0.41 -17.24 -6.88
N ARG A 83 0.81 -17.22 -6.34
CA ARG A 83 1.32 -18.16 -5.33
C ARG A 83 1.95 -17.40 -4.17
N VAL A 84 1.96 -18.02 -3.00
CA VAL A 84 2.57 -17.43 -1.78
C VAL A 84 4.05 -17.07 -2.00
N SER A 85 4.80 -17.85 -2.81
CA SER A 85 6.19 -17.54 -3.16
C SER A 85 6.37 -16.20 -3.92
N GLY A 86 5.32 -15.71 -4.58
CA GLY A 86 5.33 -14.38 -5.19
C GLY A 86 5.46 -13.23 -4.18
N MET A 87 5.27 -13.51 -2.89
CA MET A 87 5.45 -12.54 -1.80
C MET A 87 6.88 -12.50 -1.25
N ASP A 88 7.77 -13.44 -1.62
CA ASP A 88 9.08 -13.57 -1.00
C ASP A 88 9.95 -12.31 -1.12
N ALA A 89 9.95 -11.67 -2.27
CA ALA A 89 10.68 -10.41 -2.46
C ALA A 89 10.12 -9.26 -1.61
N THR A 90 8.80 -9.19 -1.46
CA THR A 90 8.15 -8.21 -0.57
C THR A 90 8.42 -8.53 0.90
N ASN A 91 8.41 -9.81 1.29
CA ASN A 91 8.72 -10.22 2.66
C ASN A 91 10.18 -9.89 3.03
N ARG A 92 11.12 -10.05 2.08
CA ARG A 92 12.51 -9.59 2.28
C ARG A 92 12.60 -8.07 2.50
N LEU A 93 11.83 -7.28 1.78
CA LEU A 93 11.78 -5.83 2.01
C LEU A 93 11.21 -5.49 3.39
N ARG A 94 10.20 -6.26 3.86
CA ARG A 94 9.62 -6.09 5.19
C ARG A 94 10.59 -6.46 6.32
N SER A 95 11.43 -7.49 6.15
CA SER A 95 12.41 -7.92 7.15
C SER A 95 13.78 -7.25 6.96
N GLU A 96 14.51 -7.58 5.89
CA GLU A 96 15.85 -7.06 5.64
C GLU A 96 15.84 -5.56 5.31
N GLY A 97 14.88 -5.14 4.45
CA GLY A 97 14.73 -3.74 4.05
C GLY A 97 14.38 -2.83 5.23
N SER A 98 13.46 -3.26 6.11
CA SER A 98 13.11 -2.51 7.33
C SER A 98 14.32 -2.34 8.24
N ARG A 99 15.10 -3.41 8.46
CA ARG A 99 16.32 -3.34 9.27
C ARG A 99 17.30 -2.29 8.74
N ASN A 100 17.55 -2.30 7.44
CA ASN A 100 18.46 -1.36 6.80
C ASN A 100 17.93 0.07 6.85
N LEU A 101 16.61 0.27 6.70
CA LEU A 101 15.98 1.59 6.78
C LEU A 101 15.94 2.14 8.22
N VAL A 102 15.83 1.29 9.23
CA VAL A 102 15.95 1.71 10.64
C VAL A 102 17.39 2.18 10.92
N GLU A 103 18.39 1.52 10.34
CA GLU A 103 19.78 1.98 10.45
C GLU A 103 20.00 3.34 9.73
N VAL A 104 19.39 3.52 8.56
CA VAL A 104 19.33 4.82 7.89
C VAL A 104 18.68 5.87 8.78
N ALA A 105 17.52 5.57 9.38
CA ALA A 105 16.82 6.50 10.25
C ALA A 105 17.70 7.00 11.40
N ARG A 106 18.42 6.10 12.06
CA ARG A 106 19.38 6.44 13.11
C ARG A 106 20.53 7.32 12.59
N LYS A 107 21.07 6.97 11.42
CA LYS A 107 22.18 7.69 10.78
C LYS A 107 21.82 9.12 10.40
N ILE A 108 20.62 9.34 9.83
CA ILE A 108 20.17 10.67 9.37
C ILE A 108 19.46 11.48 10.47
N GLY A 109 19.39 10.95 11.70
CA GLY A 109 18.84 11.63 12.86
C GLY A 109 17.31 11.66 12.91
N ALA A 110 16.63 10.78 12.18
CA ALA A 110 15.17 10.70 12.21
C ALA A 110 14.68 10.14 13.55
N ARG A 111 13.71 10.82 14.16
CA ARG A 111 13.12 10.40 15.45
C ARG A 111 11.93 9.49 15.23
N ARG A 112 11.23 9.63 14.09
CA ARG A 112 10.00 8.89 13.76
C ARG A 112 10.26 7.94 12.61
N PHE A 113 9.74 6.72 12.75
CA PHE A 113 9.76 5.71 11.70
C PHE A 113 8.34 5.23 11.44
N VAL A 114 7.84 5.44 10.21
CA VAL A 114 6.52 4.97 9.79
C VAL A 114 6.71 3.82 8.81
N THR A 115 6.12 2.67 9.08
CA THR A 115 6.20 1.50 8.20
C THR A 115 4.83 1.09 7.69
N GLN A 116 4.78 0.71 6.42
CA GLN A 116 3.62 0.00 5.91
C GLN A 116 3.49 -1.37 6.56
N SER A 117 2.29 -1.72 6.92
CA SER A 117 1.82 -3.05 7.25
C SER A 117 0.51 -3.30 6.51
N ILE A 118 -0.09 -4.46 6.67
CA ILE A 118 -1.38 -4.76 6.04
C ILE A 118 -2.28 -5.54 7.01
N ILE A 119 -3.58 -5.43 6.83
CA ILE A 119 -4.58 -6.10 7.68
C ILE A 119 -4.44 -7.62 7.68
N PHE A 120 -3.77 -8.24 6.71
CA PHE A 120 -3.54 -9.69 6.67
C PHE A 120 -2.57 -10.22 7.73
N GLY A 121 -1.97 -9.37 8.53
CA GLY A 121 -1.32 -9.77 9.78
C GLY A 121 -2.31 -10.28 10.84
N TYR A 122 -3.60 -9.99 10.71
CA TYR A 122 -4.65 -10.59 11.54
C TYR A 122 -4.94 -12.05 11.18
N GLY A 123 -4.51 -12.52 10.02
CA GLY A 123 -4.69 -13.90 9.55
C GLY A 123 -5.24 -14.01 8.14
N PHE A 124 -5.14 -15.22 7.57
CA PHE A 124 -5.72 -15.59 6.28
C PHE A 124 -6.88 -16.57 6.51
N SER A 125 -7.83 -16.16 7.33
CA SER A 125 -8.97 -16.97 7.75
C SER A 125 -10.26 -16.16 7.78
N ASP A 126 -11.36 -16.87 7.97
CA ASP A 126 -12.67 -16.27 8.17
C ASP A 126 -12.81 -15.85 9.63
N HIS A 127 -12.87 -14.55 9.90
CA HIS A 127 -13.10 -13.96 11.21
C HIS A 127 -14.59 -13.72 11.50
N GLY A 128 -15.49 -14.23 10.66
CA GLY A 128 -16.93 -14.02 10.81
C GLY A 128 -17.34 -12.56 10.71
N ASP A 129 -18.23 -12.15 11.61
CA ASP A 129 -18.72 -10.77 11.70
C ASP A 129 -17.99 -9.92 12.77
N GLU A 130 -16.96 -10.48 13.41
CA GLU A 130 -16.15 -9.75 14.38
C GLU A 130 -15.45 -8.56 13.70
N VAL A 131 -15.49 -7.41 14.38
CA VAL A 131 -14.80 -6.20 13.91
C VAL A 131 -13.43 -6.15 14.58
N LEU A 132 -12.38 -6.38 13.79
CA LEU A 132 -10.99 -6.39 14.26
C LEU A 132 -10.51 -4.96 14.51
N THR A 133 -9.93 -4.75 15.68
CA THR A 133 -9.26 -3.51 16.06
C THR A 133 -7.76 -3.77 16.19
N GLU A 134 -6.96 -2.74 16.45
CA GLU A 134 -5.52 -2.86 16.67
C GLU A 134 -5.15 -3.71 17.91
N ALA A 135 -6.10 -3.92 18.81
CA ALA A 135 -5.95 -4.79 19.97
C ALA A 135 -6.12 -6.30 19.64
N ALA A 136 -6.68 -6.62 18.46
CA ALA A 136 -6.84 -8.02 18.05
C ALA A 136 -5.46 -8.69 17.84
N PRO A 137 -5.36 -10.02 18.08
CA PRO A 137 -4.13 -10.76 17.84
C PRO A 137 -3.58 -10.55 16.43
N PHE A 138 -2.28 -10.26 16.31
CA PHE A 138 -1.60 -9.98 15.05
C PHE A 138 -0.39 -10.89 14.90
N GLY A 139 -0.21 -11.47 13.71
CA GLY A 139 0.94 -12.35 13.40
C GLY A 139 0.86 -13.74 14.04
N GLN A 140 -0.33 -14.21 14.38
CA GLN A 140 -0.49 -15.56 14.95
C GLN A 140 -0.37 -16.61 13.84
N PRO A 141 0.57 -17.59 13.94
CA PRO A 141 0.71 -18.61 12.92
C PRO A 141 -0.50 -19.54 12.88
N GLU A 142 -0.96 -19.85 11.68
CA GLU A 142 -2.12 -20.71 11.44
C GLU A 142 -1.72 -22.11 10.92
N GLY A 143 -0.42 -22.40 10.80
CA GLY A 143 0.10 -23.62 10.19
C GLY A 143 -0.03 -23.63 8.66
N LYS A 144 -0.16 -22.46 8.05
CA LYS A 144 -0.37 -22.28 6.59
C LYS A 144 0.88 -21.70 5.91
N PRO A 145 1.04 -21.91 4.58
CA PRO A 145 2.13 -21.27 3.83
C PRO A 145 2.13 -19.74 3.92
N THR A 146 1.01 -19.12 4.28
CA THR A 146 0.84 -17.66 4.47
C THR A 146 1.48 -17.13 5.75
N ASP A 147 1.81 -18.00 6.72
CA ASP A 147 2.43 -17.61 8.00
C ASP A 147 3.74 -16.84 7.81
N ARG A 148 4.49 -17.14 6.74
CA ARG A 148 5.70 -16.38 6.39
C ARG A 148 5.43 -14.93 5.99
N ILE A 149 4.23 -14.63 5.50
CA ILE A 149 3.81 -13.24 5.21
C ILE A 149 3.51 -12.52 6.53
N GLN A 150 2.78 -13.20 7.43
CA GLN A 150 2.47 -12.68 8.76
C GLN A 150 3.76 -12.42 9.56
N ALA A 151 4.69 -13.37 9.56
CA ALA A 151 5.98 -13.22 10.23
C ALA A 151 6.75 -11.98 9.73
N ALA A 152 6.80 -11.77 8.41
CA ALA A 152 7.46 -10.59 7.85
C ALA A 152 6.76 -9.25 8.21
N LEU A 153 5.45 -9.26 8.41
CA LEU A 153 4.70 -8.09 8.89
C LEU A 153 5.01 -7.80 10.36
N VAL A 154 5.04 -8.84 11.19
CA VAL A 154 5.44 -8.72 12.61
C VAL A 154 6.87 -8.18 12.72
N ASP A 155 7.80 -8.71 11.92
CA ASP A 155 9.18 -8.21 11.89
C ASP A 155 9.25 -6.72 11.56
N ALA A 156 8.51 -6.28 10.54
CA ALA A 156 8.49 -4.88 10.13
C ALA A 156 7.91 -3.96 11.22
N GLU A 157 6.80 -4.36 11.86
CA GLU A 157 6.18 -3.60 12.95
C GLU A 157 7.09 -3.55 14.19
N ALA A 158 7.73 -4.66 14.56
CA ALA A 158 8.67 -4.72 15.67
C ALA A 158 9.89 -3.82 15.44
N MET A 159 10.48 -3.86 14.23
CA MET A 159 11.60 -2.99 13.88
C MET A 159 11.22 -1.51 13.90
N ALA A 160 10.00 -1.17 13.48
CA ALA A 160 9.51 0.19 13.59
C ALA A 160 9.39 0.63 15.05
N ALA A 161 8.83 -0.22 15.92
CA ALA A 161 8.72 0.06 17.34
C ALA A 161 10.09 0.29 18.01
N ASP A 162 11.11 -0.47 17.60
CA ASP A 162 12.49 -0.34 18.09
C ASP A 162 13.23 0.90 17.56
N ALA A 163 12.68 1.57 16.55
CA ALA A 163 13.30 2.75 15.92
C ALA A 163 13.02 4.08 16.65
N GLY A 164 12.31 4.06 17.78
CA GLY A 164 11.93 5.24 18.56
C GLY A 164 10.44 5.55 18.46
N GLU A 165 10.04 6.66 17.81
CA GLU A 165 8.62 6.95 17.57
C GLU A 165 8.10 6.10 16.39
N GLY A 166 7.98 4.79 16.59
CA GLY A 166 7.59 3.82 15.57
C GLY A 166 6.09 3.74 15.35
N ILE A 167 5.65 3.85 14.10
CA ILE A 167 4.25 3.74 13.71
C ILE A 167 4.11 2.71 12.61
N ALA A 168 3.17 1.77 12.77
CA ALA A 168 2.80 0.80 11.75
C ALA A 168 1.41 1.13 11.19
N LEU A 169 1.31 1.29 9.88
CA LEU A 169 0.04 1.52 9.19
C LEU A 169 -0.43 0.21 8.55
N ARG A 170 -1.46 -0.41 9.14
CA ARG A 170 -2.07 -1.64 8.66
C ARG A 170 -3.10 -1.32 7.59
N TYR A 171 -2.63 -1.18 6.36
CA TYR A 171 -3.50 -0.84 5.24
C TYR A 171 -4.45 -1.98 4.89
N GLY A 172 -5.67 -1.61 4.49
CA GLY A 172 -6.54 -2.46 3.70
C GLY A 172 -5.95 -2.75 2.32
N LEU A 173 -6.71 -3.43 1.49
CA LEU A 173 -6.35 -3.66 0.11
C LEU A 173 -6.31 -2.34 -0.66
N LEU A 174 -5.12 -1.96 -1.11
CA LEU A 174 -4.90 -0.71 -1.83
C LEU A 174 -5.48 -0.76 -3.24
N TYR A 175 -6.15 0.30 -3.66
CA TYR A 175 -6.69 0.44 -5.02
C TYR A 175 -6.67 1.90 -5.51
N GLY A 176 -6.87 2.09 -6.81
CA GLY A 176 -6.95 3.41 -7.45
C GLY A 176 -5.65 3.87 -8.10
N GLY A 177 -4.53 3.89 -7.38
CA GLY A 177 -3.21 4.27 -7.92
C GLY A 177 -2.59 3.24 -8.86
N ASP A 178 -3.09 2.01 -8.84
CA ASP A 178 -2.68 0.91 -9.71
C ASP A 178 -3.52 0.77 -10.98
N ALA A 179 -4.41 1.73 -11.25
CA ALA A 179 -5.28 1.73 -12.42
C ALA A 179 -4.57 1.40 -13.74
N PRO A 180 -3.36 1.90 -14.03
CA PRO A 180 -2.62 1.53 -15.25
C PRO A 180 -2.36 0.02 -15.39
N ASN A 181 -2.24 -0.70 -14.29
CA ASN A 181 -1.97 -2.14 -14.26
C ASN A 181 -3.26 -2.96 -14.32
N ILE A 182 -4.30 -2.57 -13.57
CA ILE A 182 -5.53 -3.36 -13.44
C ILE A 182 -6.50 -3.15 -14.61
N VAL A 183 -6.61 -1.94 -15.17
CA VAL A 183 -7.54 -1.62 -16.25
C VAL A 183 -7.35 -2.47 -17.51
N PRO A 184 -6.12 -2.71 -18.02
CA PRO A 184 -5.92 -3.61 -19.15
C PRO A 184 -6.37 -5.06 -18.88
N LEU A 185 -6.20 -5.53 -17.64
CA LEU A 185 -6.62 -6.87 -17.23
C LEU A 185 -8.15 -6.99 -17.18
N LEU A 186 -8.83 -5.99 -16.62
CA LEU A 186 -10.29 -5.94 -16.57
C LEU A 186 -10.90 -5.91 -17.98
N ARG A 187 -10.37 -5.10 -18.89
CA ARG A 187 -10.83 -5.05 -20.29
C ARG A 187 -10.70 -6.36 -21.02
N ARG A 188 -9.69 -7.17 -20.67
CA ARG A 188 -9.44 -8.50 -21.25
C ARG A 188 -10.13 -9.62 -20.47
N ARG A 189 -10.92 -9.30 -19.42
CA ARG A 189 -11.50 -10.28 -18.49
C ARG A 189 -10.48 -11.23 -17.86
N MET A 190 -9.27 -10.73 -17.62
CA MET A 190 -8.17 -11.51 -17.01
C MET A 190 -8.15 -11.42 -15.47
N VAL A 191 -9.18 -10.85 -14.88
CA VAL A 191 -9.40 -10.80 -13.43
C VAL A 191 -10.64 -11.63 -13.12
N PRO A 192 -10.53 -12.96 -12.97
CA PRO A 192 -11.67 -13.79 -12.60
C PRO A 192 -12.06 -13.56 -11.15
N VAL A 193 -13.34 -13.70 -10.87
CA VAL A 193 -13.90 -13.60 -9.52
C VAL A 193 -14.67 -14.87 -9.16
N THR A 194 -14.84 -15.08 -7.87
CA THR A 194 -15.76 -16.09 -7.31
C THR A 194 -16.33 -15.55 -6.00
N GLU A 195 -17.28 -16.25 -5.42
CA GLU A 195 -17.78 -15.94 -4.08
C GLU A 195 -16.64 -15.95 -3.06
N GLY A 196 -16.62 -15.00 -2.13
CA GLY A 196 -15.59 -14.86 -1.12
C GLY A 196 -16.03 -13.92 0.01
N GLY A 197 -15.19 -13.84 1.03
CA GLY A 197 -15.40 -12.99 2.18
C GLY A 197 -15.26 -11.50 1.87
N VAL A 198 -15.75 -10.68 2.78
CA VAL A 198 -15.54 -9.23 2.74
C VAL A 198 -14.18 -8.89 3.34
N LEU A 199 -13.53 -7.87 2.78
CA LEU A 199 -12.21 -7.39 3.19
C LEU A 199 -12.24 -5.86 3.30
N GLY A 200 -11.37 -5.32 4.14
CA GLY A 200 -11.12 -3.88 4.18
C GLY A 200 -10.32 -3.43 2.95
N TRP A 201 -10.77 -2.36 2.32
CA TRP A 201 -10.12 -1.71 1.19
C TRP A 201 -9.68 -0.30 1.58
N ILE A 202 -8.79 0.30 0.82
CA ILE A 202 -8.39 1.69 0.98
C ILE A 202 -7.89 2.27 -0.34
N HIS A 203 -8.39 3.45 -0.70
CA HIS A 203 -7.89 4.15 -1.87
C HIS A 203 -6.49 4.71 -1.62
N HIS A 204 -5.56 4.62 -2.60
CA HIS A 204 -4.17 5.09 -2.45
C HIS A 204 -4.08 6.55 -1.98
N HIS A 205 -4.99 7.42 -2.44
CA HIS A 205 -5.03 8.80 -1.97
C HIS A 205 -5.34 8.92 -0.47
N ASP A 206 -6.23 8.08 0.03
CA ASP A 206 -6.63 8.08 1.44
C ASP A 206 -5.60 7.40 2.33
N ALA A 207 -4.95 6.35 1.82
CA ALA A 207 -3.79 5.75 2.47
C ALA A 207 -2.65 6.76 2.62
N ALA A 208 -2.36 7.54 1.56
CA ALA A 208 -1.39 8.63 1.62
C ALA A 208 -1.78 9.69 2.67
N ALA A 209 -3.06 10.09 2.71
CA ALA A 209 -3.55 11.05 3.69
C ALA A 209 -3.44 10.55 5.14
N ALA A 210 -3.71 9.24 5.37
CA ALA A 210 -3.50 8.61 6.66
C ALA A 210 -2.02 8.59 7.06
N THR A 211 -1.12 8.32 6.09
CA THR A 211 0.33 8.35 6.30
C THR A 211 0.80 9.74 6.70
N VAL A 212 0.33 10.78 6.00
CA VAL A 212 0.64 12.18 6.36
C VAL A 212 0.13 12.50 7.76
N ALA A 213 -1.10 12.11 8.09
CA ALA A 213 -1.66 12.35 9.42
C ALA A 213 -0.86 11.61 10.52
N ALA A 214 -0.41 10.37 10.26
CA ALA A 214 0.45 9.62 11.17
C ALA A 214 1.82 10.29 11.37
N ILE A 215 2.41 10.83 10.28
CA ILE A 215 3.67 11.59 10.35
C ILE A 215 3.51 12.82 11.24
N GLU A 216 2.42 13.55 11.11
CA GLU A 216 2.20 14.83 11.81
C GLU A 216 1.72 14.67 13.26
N LYS A 217 0.87 13.68 13.54
CA LYS A 217 0.11 13.59 14.79
C LYS A 217 0.17 12.23 15.48
N GLY A 218 0.59 11.16 14.76
CA GLY A 218 0.50 9.80 15.27
C GLY A 218 1.33 9.58 16.54
N ALA A 219 0.73 8.94 17.54
CA ALA A 219 1.47 8.34 18.64
C ALA A 219 2.11 7.02 18.17
N PRO A 220 3.22 6.57 18.79
CA PRO A 220 3.80 5.26 18.51
C PRO A 220 2.78 4.13 18.65
N GLY A 221 2.81 3.17 17.72
CA GLY A 221 1.91 2.02 17.70
C GLY A 221 1.34 1.71 16.34
N ALA A 222 0.37 0.80 16.28
CA ALA A 222 -0.29 0.42 15.04
C ALA A 222 -1.61 1.19 14.82
N TYR A 223 -1.94 1.43 13.56
CA TYR A 223 -3.21 2.02 13.12
C TYR A 223 -3.75 1.26 11.93
N ASN A 224 -5.01 0.84 11.99
CA ASN A 224 -5.72 0.29 10.85
C ASN A 224 -6.14 1.43 9.91
N VAL A 225 -5.85 1.27 8.62
CA VAL A 225 -6.14 2.26 7.60
C VAL A 225 -6.97 1.59 6.49
N VAL A 226 -8.28 1.61 6.68
CA VAL A 226 -9.29 1.03 5.77
C VAL A 226 -10.40 2.06 5.53
N ASP A 227 -11.16 1.89 4.43
CA ASP A 227 -12.40 2.63 4.24
C ASP A 227 -13.52 2.10 5.19
N ASP A 228 -14.69 2.78 5.18
CA ASP A 228 -15.76 2.47 6.12
C ASP A 228 -16.63 1.28 5.66
N GLN A 229 -16.47 0.80 4.42
CA GLN A 229 -17.30 -0.24 3.85
C GLN A 229 -16.50 -1.41 3.28
N PRO A 230 -16.36 -2.52 4.02
CA PRO A 230 -15.69 -3.71 3.48
C PRO A 230 -16.46 -4.28 2.28
N ALA A 231 -15.72 -4.86 1.34
CA ALA A 231 -16.29 -5.41 0.11
C ALA A 231 -15.60 -6.71 -0.30
N THR A 232 -16.33 -7.56 -1.03
CA THR A 232 -15.74 -8.76 -1.65
C THR A 232 -14.94 -8.39 -2.90
N PHE A 233 -14.06 -9.27 -3.33
CA PHE A 233 -13.36 -9.12 -4.62
C PHE A 233 -14.33 -9.00 -5.80
N GLU A 234 -15.43 -9.77 -5.78
CA GLU A 234 -16.45 -9.68 -6.82
C GLU A 234 -17.08 -8.29 -6.88
N GLN A 235 -17.46 -7.73 -5.72
CA GLN A 235 -18.03 -6.39 -5.64
C GLN A 235 -17.07 -5.33 -6.15
N MET A 236 -15.81 -5.37 -5.70
CA MET A 236 -14.79 -4.41 -6.09
C MET A 236 -14.50 -4.45 -7.59
N PHE A 237 -14.19 -5.63 -8.15
CA PHE A 237 -13.80 -5.72 -9.56
C PHE A 237 -14.97 -5.57 -10.52
N THR A 238 -16.20 -5.91 -10.09
CA THR A 238 -17.41 -5.59 -10.87
C THR A 238 -17.63 -4.09 -10.92
N ALA A 239 -17.53 -3.39 -9.78
CA ALA A 239 -17.65 -1.94 -9.75
C ALA A 239 -16.57 -1.24 -10.60
N MET A 240 -15.31 -1.72 -10.55
CA MET A 240 -14.23 -1.20 -11.39
C MET A 240 -14.55 -1.40 -12.90
N ALA A 241 -15.00 -2.60 -13.28
CA ALA A 241 -15.33 -2.89 -14.68
C ALA A 241 -16.47 -1.99 -15.19
N ASP A 242 -17.56 -1.87 -14.40
CA ASP A 242 -18.69 -1.01 -14.75
C ASP A 242 -18.28 0.47 -14.87
N ALA A 243 -17.44 0.99 -13.96
CA ALA A 243 -17.01 2.39 -13.96
C ALA A 243 -16.13 2.78 -15.17
N ILE A 244 -15.34 1.84 -15.70
CA ILE A 244 -14.48 2.06 -16.88
C ILE A 244 -15.12 1.58 -18.20
N GLY A 245 -16.35 1.09 -18.16
CA GLY A 245 -17.05 0.52 -19.33
C GLY A 245 -16.38 -0.75 -19.87
N ALA A 246 -15.78 -1.55 -19.00
CA ALA A 246 -15.21 -2.85 -19.35
C ALA A 246 -16.23 -3.98 -19.14
N PRO A 247 -16.07 -5.13 -19.84
CA PRO A 247 -16.89 -6.30 -19.58
C PRO A 247 -16.72 -6.78 -18.13
N ARG A 248 -17.81 -7.18 -17.48
CA ARG A 248 -17.75 -7.72 -16.11
C ARG A 248 -16.83 -8.95 -16.03
N PRO A 249 -16.15 -9.14 -14.88
CA PRO A 249 -15.32 -10.31 -14.64
C PRO A 249 -16.04 -11.63 -14.87
N TRP A 250 -15.28 -12.67 -15.27
CA TRP A 250 -15.81 -14.03 -15.31
C TRP A 250 -15.97 -14.57 -13.90
N LYS A 251 -17.13 -15.18 -13.59
CA LYS A 251 -17.29 -15.99 -12.39
C LYS A 251 -16.73 -17.38 -12.67
N LEU A 252 -15.63 -17.73 -12.00
CA LEU A 252 -15.03 -19.05 -12.12
C LEU A 252 -15.32 -19.90 -10.87
N PRO A 253 -15.51 -21.23 -11.04
CA PRO A 253 -15.63 -22.11 -9.90
C PRO A 253 -14.38 -22.06 -9.02
N ARG A 254 -14.55 -22.05 -7.68
CA ARG A 254 -13.47 -21.95 -6.70
C ARG A 254 -12.40 -23.04 -6.89
N TRP A 255 -12.79 -24.28 -7.21
CA TRP A 255 -11.85 -25.36 -7.42
C TRP A 255 -10.85 -25.08 -8.55
N LEU A 256 -11.31 -24.43 -9.64
CA LEU A 256 -10.45 -24.05 -10.77
C LEU A 256 -9.48 -22.94 -10.37
N LEU A 257 -9.95 -21.93 -9.64
CA LEU A 257 -9.09 -20.85 -9.12
C LEU A 257 -8.05 -21.38 -8.13
N ASN A 258 -8.40 -22.37 -7.32
CA ASN A 258 -7.45 -23.03 -6.41
C ASN A 258 -6.26 -23.69 -7.14
N VAL A 259 -6.48 -24.20 -8.35
CA VAL A 259 -5.40 -24.79 -9.15
C VAL A 259 -4.50 -23.71 -9.76
N VAL A 260 -5.09 -22.67 -10.33
CA VAL A 260 -4.34 -21.67 -11.11
C VAL A 260 -3.79 -20.52 -10.27
N ALA A 261 -4.46 -20.15 -9.18
CA ALA A 261 -4.14 -19.02 -8.33
C ALA A 261 -4.43 -19.27 -6.84
N PRO A 262 -3.81 -20.27 -6.21
CA PRO A 262 -4.14 -20.68 -4.84
C PRO A 262 -3.93 -19.57 -3.81
N TYR A 263 -2.96 -18.67 -4.02
CA TYR A 263 -2.77 -17.53 -3.14
C TYR A 263 -3.93 -16.52 -3.25
N LEU A 264 -4.44 -16.28 -4.45
CA LEU A 264 -5.59 -15.39 -4.65
C LEU A 264 -6.84 -15.93 -3.94
N VAL A 265 -7.02 -17.26 -3.92
CA VAL A 265 -8.12 -17.90 -3.20
C VAL A 265 -7.95 -17.70 -1.68
N ALA A 266 -6.79 -18.04 -1.13
CA ALA A 266 -6.52 -17.85 0.30
C ALA A 266 -6.67 -16.38 0.71
N PHE A 267 -6.14 -15.47 -0.10
CA PHE A 267 -6.08 -14.04 0.15
C PHE A 267 -7.44 -13.34 0.02
N GLY A 268 -8.24 -13.67 -0.98
CA GLY A 268 -9.43 -12.90 -1.31
C GLY A 268 -10.76 -13.63 -1.17
N MET A 269 -10.72 -14.95 -0.95
CA MET A 269 -11.93 -15.77 -0.98
C MET A 269 -12.10 -16.57 0.30
N ASP A 270 -11.00 -17.09 0.88
CA ASP A 270 -11.03 -17.82 2.15
C ASP A 270 -10.94 -16.89 3.35
N THR A 271 -10.48 -15.68 3.12
CA THR A 271 -10.35 -14.66 4.16
C THR A 271 -11.60 -13.80 4.19
N GLN A 272 -12.17 -13.65 5.38
CA GLN A 272 -13.21 -12.66 5.67
C GLN A 272 -12.76 -11.87 6.89
N MET A 273 -12.70 -10.55 6.77
CA MET A 273 -12.40 -9.69 7.92
C MET A 273 -13.03 -8.31 7.78
N ARG A 274 -13.61 -7.86 8.87
CA ARG A 274 -14.10 -6.50 9.08
C ARG A 274 -13.10 -5.81 9.99
N VAL A 275 -12.54 -4.70 9.54
CA VAL A 275 -11.49 -4.00 10.30
C VAL A 275 -11.97 -2.59 10.60
N SER A 276 -11.80 -2.16 11.85
CA SER A 276 -12.14 -0.81 12.30
C SER A 276 -11.01 0.16 11.98
N ASN A 277 -11.35 1.36 11.49
CA ASN A 277 -10.45 2.50 11.33
C ASN A 277 -10.66 3.57 12.44
N GLU A 278 -11.41 3.25 13.49
CA GLU A 278 -11.82 4.19 14.52
C GLU A 278 -10.63 4.84 15.24
N LYS A 279 -9.59 4.06 15.52
CA LYS A 279 -8.36 4.59 16.15
C LYS A 279 -7.69 5.62 15.26
N ALA A 280 -7.52 5.35 13.97
CA ALA A 280 -6.96 6.31 13.02
C ALA A 280 -7.84 7.58 12.92
N SER A 281 -9.16 7.40 12.91
CA SER A 281 -10.11 8.53 12.89
C SER A 281 -9.99 9.42 14.13
N THR A 282 -9.90 8.83 15.32
CA THR A 282 -9.91 9.57 16.59
C THR A 282 -8.56 10.16 16.95
N GLU A 283 -7.46 9.40 16.80
CA GLU A 283 -6.14 9.82 17.25
C GLU A 283 -5.39 10.63 16.17
N LEU A 284 -5.54 10.29 14.87
CA LEU A 284 -4.91 11.02 13.77
C LEU A 284 -5.80 12.17 13.26
N GLY A 285 -7.08 12.17 13.59
CA GLY A 285 -8.07 13.06 12.98
C GLY A 285 -8.24 12.81 11.48
N TRP A 286 -7.98 11.58 11.05
CA TRP A 286 -8.08 11.16 9.66
C TRP A 286 -9.43 10.48 9.38
N ARG A 287 -9.98 10.75 8.22
CA ARG A 287 -11.12 10.02 7.67
C ARG A 287 -10.91 9.81 6.18
N PRO A 288 -11.35 8.66 5.62
CA PRO A 288 -11.25 8.44 4.19
C PRO A 288 -12.10 9.47 3.42
N ARG A 289 -11.52 10.06 2.41
CA ARG A 289 -12.25 10.90 1.44
C ARG A 289 -13.24 10.09 0.62
N TYR A 290 -12.89 8.82 0.40
CA TYR A 290 -13.71 7.84 -0.28
C TYR A 290 -14.15 6.79 0.74
N PRO A 291 -15.28 7.00 1.44
CA PRO A 291 -15.70 6.13 2.55
C PRO A 291 -16.15 4.73 2.09
N SER A 292 -16.32 4.52 0.80
CA SER A 292 -16.52 3.20 0.24
C SER A 292 -15.77 3.00 -1.08
N TYR A 293 -15.59 1.74 -1.44
CA TYR A 293 -14.99 1.38 -2.73
C TYR A 293 -15.75 1.99 -3.93
N ARG A 294 -17.05 2.30 -3.80
CA ARG A 294 -17.85 2.87 -4.89
C ARG A 294 -17.40 4.28 -5.25
N GLU A 295 -17.21 5.12 -4.23
CA GLU A 295 -16.73 6.49 -4.44
C GLU A 295 -15.28 6.48 -4.95
N GLY A 296 -14.42 5.62 -4.38
CA GLY A 296 -13.03 5.52 -4.80
C GLY A 296 -12.88 5.00 -6.23
N VAL A 297 -13.68 4.02 -6.62
CA VAL A 297 -13.72 3.51 -8.01
C VAL A 297 -14.26 4.56 -8.98
N ALA A 298 -15.27 5.33 -8.59
CA ALA A 298 -15.78 6.43 -9.40
C ALA A 298 -14.70 7.51 -9.62
N ALA A 299 -13.96 7.85 -8.57
CA ALA A 299 -12.83 8.79 -8.65
C ALA A 299 -11.70 8.28 -9.56
N MET A 300 -11.31 6.99 -9.42
CA MET A 300 -10.35 6.34 -10.29
C MET A 300 -10.77 6.43 -11.77
N ALA A 301 -12.01 6.13 -12.09
CA ALA A 301 -12.53 6.20 -13.45
C ALA A 301 -12.60 7.64 -13.99
N GLY A 302 -12.85 8.62 -13.13
CA GLY A 302 -12.75 10.05 -13.44
C GLY A 302 -11.35 10.45 -13.87
N GLY A 303 -10.35 10.16 -13.04
CA GLY A 303 -8.95 10.46 -13.35
C GLY A 303 -8.44 9.82 -14.65
N LEU A 304 -8.89 8.61 -14.98
CA LEU A 304 -8.56 7.97 -16.26
C LEU A 304 -9.18 8.68 -17.48
N ARG A 305 -10.37 9.28 -17.34
CA ARG A 305 -10.98 10.09 -18.41
C ARG A 305 -10.21 11.38 -18.61
N ASP A 306 -9.89 12.08 -17.54
CA ASP A 306 -9.15 13.35 -17.59
C ASP A 306 -7.76 13.18 -18.25
N GLN A 307 -7.04 12.11 -17.90
CA GLN A 307 -5.76 11.78 -18.52
C GLN A 307 -5.88 11.51 -20.03
N ARG A 308 -6.93 10.83 -20.47
CA ARG A 308 -7.18 10.58 -21.89
C ARG A 308 -7.49 11.87 -22.66
N ASP A 309 -8.28 12.74 -22.07
CA ASP A 309 -8.67 14.00 -22.71
C ASP A 309 -7.50 14.95 -22.78
N ALA A 310 -6.64 15.01 -21.75
CA ALA A 310 -5.38 15.75 -21.76
C ALA A 310 -4.43 15.24 -22.86
N ALA A 311 -4.26 13.93 -22.99
CA ALA A 311 -3.42 13.32 -24.03
C ALA A 311 -3.94 13.61 -25.46
N ARG A 312 -5.25 13.59 -25.67
CA ARG A 312 -5.88 13.94 -26.96
C ARG A 312 -5.69 15.41 -27.31
N THR A 313 -5.77 16.29 -26.32
CA THR A 313 -5.58 17.74 -26.51
C THR A 313 -4.13 18.06 -26.85
N SER A 314 -3.17 17.42 -26.19
CA SER A 314 -1.74 17.56 -26.46
C SER A 314 -1.36 17.08 -27.88
N ALA A 315 -1.94 15.95 -28.33
CA ALA A 315 -1.70 15.40 -29.66
C ALA A 315 -2.33 16.22 -30.81
N ARG A 316 -3.24 17.16 -30.51
CA ARG A 316 -3.89 18.04 -31.47
C ARG A 316 -3.27 19.43 -31.64
N ARG A 317 -2.23 19.78 -30.82
CA ARG A 317 -1.50 21.04 -31.01
C ARG A 317 -0.52 20.84 -32.16
N PRO A 318 -0.72 21.53 -33.33
CA PRO A 318 0.27 21.52 -34.39
C PRO A 318 1.53 22.26 -33.93
N THR A 319 2.68 21.69 -34.23
CA THR A 319 4.01 22.29 -34.09
C THR A 319 4.14 23.52 -35.00
#